data_4dcc53cea2b97ca6ce8558cffbb739ec
#
_entry.id   4dcc53cea2b97ca6ce8558cffbb739ec
#
_cell.length_a   1.000
_cell.length_b   1.000
_cell.length_c   1.000
_cell.angle_alpha   90.00
_cell.angle_beta   90.00
_cell.angle_gamma   90.00
#
_symmetry.space_group_name_H-M   'P 1'
#
loop_
_entity.id
_entity.type
_entity.pdbx_description
1 polymer ?
#
loop_
_entity_poly.entity_id
_entity_poly.type
_entity_poly.pdbx_seq_one_letter_code
_entity_poly.pdbx_strand_id
1 'polypeptide(L)'
;AGLVAAGLYPNPIPFADVVTTTTHKTLRGPRGGLILARANEEIEKKLNSAVFPGAQGGPLMHVIAAKAVCFKEALEPGFKDYQAQVIRNAKAMAEVFIGRGYDVVSGGTDNHLMLISLV
;
A
#
# COMPACT_ATOMS: atom_id res chain seq x y z
N ALA A 1 -0.30 -0.89 -1.68
CA ALA A 1 -1.74 -0.74 -1.91
C ALA A 1 -2.05 0.15 -3.13
N GLY A 2 -1.35 1.28 -3.32
CA GLY A 2 -1.61 2.18 -4.45
C GLY A 2 -1.48 1.52 -5.82
N LEU A 3 -0.46 0.70 -6.03
CA LEU A 3 -0.29 -0.07 -7.26
C LEU A 3 -1.43 -1.06 -7.51
N VAL A 4 -1.92 -1.69 -6.43
CA VAL A 4 -3.07 -2.61 -6.49
C VAL A 4 -4.35 -1.83 -6.82
N ALA A 5 -4.58 -0.70 -6.16
CA ALA A 5 -5.74 0.18 -6.44
C ALA A 5 -5.75 0.68 -7.89
N ALA A 6 -4.59 0.94 -8.46
CA ALA A 6 -4.43 1.32 -9.86
C ALA A 6 -4.53 0.14 -10.87
N GLY A 7 -4.66 -1.10 -10.38
CA GLY A 7 -4.68 -2.29 -11.24
C GLY A 7 -3.32 -2.64 -11.86
N LEU A 8 -2.22 -2.17 -11.29
CA LEU A 8 -0.85 -2.35 -11.79
C LEU A 8 -0.04 -3.38 -11.00
N TYR A 9 -0.63 -4.04 -10.01
CA TYR A 9 -0.01 -5.07 -9.19
C TYR A 9 -1.06 -6.09 -8.75
N PRO A 10 -0.70 -7.35 -8.53
CA PRO A 10 -1.65 -8.40 -8.16
C PRO A 10 -2.50 -8.03 -6.95
N ASN A 11 -3.81 -8.24 -7.07
CA ASN A 11 -4.78 -7.95 -6.00
C ASN A 11 -4.95 -9.17 -5.09
N PRO A 12 -4.63 -9.08 -3.79
CA PRO A 12 -4.77 -10.19 -2.86
C PRO A 12 -6.22 -10.44 -2.40
N ILE A 13 -7.12 -9.47 -2.56
CA ILE A 13 -8.48 -9.52 -2.01
C ILE A 13 -9.27 -10.77 -2.45
N PRO A 14 -9.21 -11.22 -3.72
CA PRO A 14 -9.93 -12.42 -4.12
C PRO A 14 -9.47 -13.72 -3.42
N PHE A 15 -8.28 -13.72 -2.83
CA PHE A 15 -7.62 -14.92 -2.29
C PHE A 15 -7.46 -14.90 -0.77
N ALA A 16 -7.87 -13.82 -0.10
CA ALA A 16 -7.71 -13.66 1.34
C ALA A 16 -9.03 -13.27 2.01
N ASP A 17 -9.26 -13.73 3.24
CA ASP A 17 -10.40 -13.33 4.04
C ASP A 17 -10.21 -11.93 4.63
N VAL A 18 -8.96 -11.60 4.98
CA VAL A 18 -8.57 -10.31 5.53
C VAL A 18 -7.27 -9.84 4.85
N VAL A 19 -7.23 -8.58 4.45
CA VAL A 19 -6.05 -7.92 3.91
C VAL A 19 -5.76 -6.67 4.72
N THR A 20 -4.53 -6.53 5.18
CA THR A 20 -4.08 -5.31 5.86
C THR A 20 -3.09 -4.55 5.00
N THR A 21 -3.12 -3.23 5.08
CA THR A 21 -2.18 -2.37 4.38
C THR A 21 -2.00 -1.05 5.10
N THR A 22 -1.09 -0.22 4.59
CA THR A 22 -0.89 1.15 5.04
C THR A 22 -1.43 2.13 4.00
N THR A 23 -1.79 3.33 4.46
CA THR A 23 -2.25 4.42 3.58
C THR A 23 -1.14 5.37 3.14
N HIS A 24 0.03 5.34 3.79
CA HIS A 24 1.11 6.32 3.65
C HIS A 24 2.29 5.92 2.76
N LYS A 25 2.12 4.92 1.90
CA LYS A 25 3.12 4.54 0.89
C LYS A 25 2.58 4.89 -0.50
N THR A 26 2.43 3.94 -1.40
CA THR A 26 1.97 4.20 -2.77
C THR A 26 0.55 4.76 -2.87
N LEU A 27 -0.31 4.59 -1.87
CA LEU A 27 -1.59 5.31 -1.80
C LEU A 27 -1.42 6.82 -1.61
N ARG A 28 -0.23 7.28 -1.19
CA ARG A 28 0.13 8.68 -0.87
C ARG A 28 -0.85 9.39 0.08
N GLY A 29 -1.39 8.62 1.03
CA GLY A 29 -2.32 9.10 2.04
C GLY A 29 -1.63 9.44 3.37
N PRO A 30 -2.41 9.73 4.40
CA PRO A 30 -1.91 10.00 5.73
C PRO A 30 -1.28 8.74 6.34
N ARG A 31 -0.44 8.91 7.35
CA ARG A 31 0.09 7.79 8.12
C ARG A 31 -1.04 7.07 8.85
N GLY A 32 -1.18 5.79 8.56
CA GLY A 32 -2.24 4.97 9.13
C GLY A 32 -2.32 3.59 8.49
N GLY A 33 -3.18 2.74 9.07
CA GLY A 33 -3.52 1.43 8.58
C GLY A 33 -4.89 1.37 7.92
N LEU A 34 -5.09 0.31 7.15
CA LEU A 34 -6.36 -0.06 6.54
C LEU A 34 -6.52 -1.57 6.65
N ILE A 35 -7.69 -2.02 7.07
CA ILE A 35 -8.07 -3.42 7.13
C ILE A 35 -9.25 -3.61 6.19
N LEU A 36 -9.13 -4.53 5.26
CA LEU A 36 -10.17 -4.93 4.32
C LEU A 36 -10.53 -6.39 4.58
N ALA A 37 -11.81 -6.70 4.63
CA ALA A 37 -12.27 -8.06 4.83
C ALA A 37 -13.42 -8.37 3.86
N ARG A 38 -13.58 -9.64 3.52
CA ARG A 38 -14.79 -10.11 2.87
C ARG A 38 -15.97 -9.95 3.84
N ALA A 39 -17.17 -9.71 3.31
CA ALA A 39 -18.39 -9.65 4.09
C ALA A 39 -18.59 -10.95 4.88
N ASN A 40 -18.34 -10.89 6.18
CA ASN A 40 -18.51 -11.98 7.14
C ASN A 40 -18.70 -11.37 8.53
N GLU A 41 -19.90 -11.51 9.05
CA GLU A 41 -20.31 -10.85 10.31
C GLU A 41 -19.43 -11.24 11.51
N GLU A 42 -18.99 -12.49 11.57
CA GLU A 42 -18.12 -12.95 12.67
C GLU A 42 -16.74 -12.31 12.57
N ILE A 43 -16.13 -12.28 11.37
CA ILE A 43 -14.84 -11.65 11.13
C ILE A 43 -14.93 -10.14 11.40
N GLU A 44 -15.96 -9.48 10.90
CA GLU A 44 -16.17 -8.03 11.09
C GLU A 44 -16.26 -7.67 12.58
N LYS A 45 -17.04 -8.42 13.37
CA LYS A 45 -17.13 -8.22 14.82
C LYS A 45 -15.77 -8.39 15.52
N LYS A 46 -15.01 -9.42 15.16
CA LYS A 46 -13.69 -9.67 15.72
C LYS A 46 -12.69 -8.58 15.36
N LEU A 47 -12.67 -8.15 14.09
CA LEU A 47 -11.80 -7.07 13.63
C LEU A 47 -12.11 -5.75 14.34
N ASN A 48 -13.39 -5.37 14.43
CA ASN A 48 -13.81 -4.16 15.12
C ASN A 48 -13.43 -4.19 16.60
N SER A 49 -13.66 -5.29 17.29
CA SER A 49 -13.29 -5.47 18.70
C SER A 49 -11.76 -5.47 18.90
N ALA A 50 -11.01 -6.07 17.99
CA ALA A 50 -9.55 -6.08 18.08
C ALA A 50 -8.95 -4.68 17.85
N VAL A 51 -9.56 -3.88 17.00
CA VAL A 51 -9.15 -2.49 16.79
C VAL A 51 -9.55 -1.64 17.99
N PHE A 52 -10.83 -1.67 18.39
CA PHE A 52 -11.33 -0.93 19.54
C PHE A 52 -12.32 -1.80 20.34
N PRO A 53 -12.09 -1.97 21.67
CA PRO A 53 -11.02 -1.37 22.49
C PRO A 53 -9.72 -2.19 22.53
N GLY A 54 -9.55 -3.21 21.68
CA GLY A 54 -8.44 -4.17 21.81
C GLY A 54 -7.05 -3.53 21.70
N ALA A 55 -6.79 -2.74 20.68
CA ALA A 55 -5.48 -2.17 20.39
C ALA A 55 -5.44 -0.64 20.39
N GLN A 56 -6.57 0.01 20.12
CA GLN A 56 -6.68 1.47 19.95
C GLN A 56 -7.72 2.06 20.89
N GLY A 57 -7.71 3.39 21.03
CA GLY A 57 -8.69 4.20 21.76
C GLY A 57 -9.39 5.19 20.85
N GLY A 58 -9.48 6.46 21.29
CA GLY A 58 -10.12 7.52 20.51
C GLY A 58 -9.47 7.72 19.13
N PRO A 59 -10.26 7.76 18.06
CA PRO A 59 -9.72 7.86 16.71
C PRO A 59 -9.18 9.27 16.41
N LEU A 60 -8.13 9.33 15.58
CA LEU A 60 -7.60 10.57 15.04
C LEU A 60 -8.45 11.03 13.84
N MET A 61 -9.45 11.87 14.08
CA MET A 61 -10.44 12.26 13.08
C MET A 61 -9.82 13.00 11.88
N HIS A 62 -8.77 13.79 12.07
CA HIS A 62 -8.04 14.44 10.98
C HIS A 62 -7.36 13.41 10.05
N VAL A 63 -6.86 12.29 10.59
CA VAL A 63 -6.32 11.18 9.78
C VAL A 63 -7.43 10.50 8.98
N ILE A 64 -8.60 10.27 9.60
CA ILE A 64 -9.75 9.68 8.90
C ILE A 64 -10.21 10.58 7.76
N ALA A 65 -10.33 11.88 7.99
CA ALA A 65 -10.66 12.85 6.93
C ALA A 65 -9.61 12.84 5.80
N ALA A 66 -8.33 12.80 6.14
CA ALA A 66 -7.25 12.71 5.16
C ALA A 66 -7.28 11.38 4.37
N LYS A 67 -7.68 10.27 4.99
CA LYS A 67 -7.91 9.00 4.26
C LYS A 67 -9.03 9.13 3.24
N ALA A 68 -10.11 9.81 3.56
CA ALA A 68 -11.22 10.04 2.63
C ALA A 68 -10.76 10.81 1.38
N VAL A 69 -9.96 11.86 1.56
CA VAL A 69 -9.35 12.60 0.45
C VAL A 69 -8.42 11.69 -0.37
N CYS A 70 -7.54 10.95 0.29
CA CYS A 70 -6.62 10.01 -0.35
C CYS A 70 -7.36 8.99 -1.23
N PHE A 71 -8.44 8.41 -0.73
CA PHE A 71 -9.21 7.42 -1.47
C PHE A 71 -9.97 8.05 -2.65
N LYS A 72 -10.48 9.27 -2.50
CA LYS A 72 -11.08 10.01 -3.60
C LYS A 72 -10.07 10.28 -4.72
N GLU A 73 -8.87 10.75 -4.38
CA GLU A 73 -7.79 10.94 -5.35
C GLU A 73 -7.38 9.63 -6.04
N ALA A 74 -7.38 8.51 -5.31
CA ALA A 74 -7.06 7.19 -5.87
C ALA A 74 -8.11 6.68 -6.87
N LEU A 75 -9.31 7.22 -6.88
CA LEU A 75 -10.36 6.95 -7.87
C LEU A 75 -10.23 7.77 -9.15
N GLU A 76 -9.41 8.84 -9.14
CA GLU A 76 -9.23 9.70 -10.31
C GLU A 76 -8.40 8.99 -11.40
N PRO A 77 -8.72 9.22 -12.69
CA PRO A 77 -8.01 8.56 -13.80
C PRO A 77 -6.49 8.77 -13.77
N GLY A 78 -6.03 9.96 -13.41
CA GLY A 78 -4.60 10.30 -13.31
C GLY A 78 -3.83 9.53 -12.25
N PHE A 79 -4.51 8.89 -11.32
CA PHE A 79 -3.85 8.07 -10.29
C PHE A 79 -3.16 6.84 -10.88
N LYS A 80 -3.72 6.25 -11.94
CA LYS A 80 -3.10 5.13 -12.64
C LYS A 80 -1.78 5.54 -13.31
N ASP A 81 -1.76 6.68 -13.96
CA ASP A 81 -0.56 7.23 -14.61
C ASP A 81 0.52 7.55 -13.58
N TYR A 82 0.13 8.13 -12.45
CA TYR A 82 1.02 8.35 -11.31
C TYR A 82 1.65 7.05 -10.83
N GLN A 83 0.88 6.00 -10.61
CA GLN A 83 1.39 4.71 -10.15
C GLN A 83 2.28 4.02 -11.19
N ALA A 84 1.94 4.13 -12.47
CA ALA A 84 2.81 3.65 -13.54
C ALA A 84 4.17 4.37 -13.53
N GLN A 85 4.18 5.68 -13.26
CA GLN A 85 5.43 6.43 -13.11
C GLN A 85 6.24 5.99 -11.88
N VAL A 86 5.58 5.66 -10.77
CA VAL A 86 6.26 5.11 -9.57
C VAL A 86 7.03 3.83 -9.92
N ILE A 87 6.43 2.93 -10.68
CA ILE A 87 7.10 1.69 -11.11
C ILE A 87 8.31 2.01 -12.03
N ARG A 88 8.13 2.89 -13.01
CA ARG A 88 9.23 3.30 -13.90
C ARG A 88 10.39 3.91 -13.12
N ASN A 89 10.11 4.78 -12.17
CA ASN A 89 11.13 5.41 -11.33
C ASN A 89 11.87 4.38 -10.47
N ALA A 90 11.16 3.42 -9.88
CA ALA A 90 11.77 2.37 -9.08
C ALA A 90 12.70 1.49 -9.94
N LYS A 91 12.29 1.13 -11.15
CA LYS A 91 13.13 0.37 -12.09
C LYS A 91 14.39 1.14 -12.48
N ALA A 92 14.25 2.40 -12.86
CA ALA A 92 15.39 3.25 -13.20
C ALA A 92 16.38 3.40 -12.04
N MET A 93 15.88 3.54 -10.81
CA MET A 93 16.73 3.54 -9.61
C MET A 93 17.49 2.22 -9.43
N ALA A 94 16.80 1.09 -9.54
CA ALA A 94 17.43 -0.23 -9.43
C ALA A 94 18.53 -0.44 -10.48
N GLU A 95 18.28 -0.05 -11.73
CA GLU A 95 19.26 -0.10 -12.81
C GLU A 95 20.51 0.73 -12.51
N VAL A 96 20.36 1.93 -11.95
CA VAL A 96 21.48 2.78 -11.54
C VAL A 96 22.30 2.14 -10.42
N PHE A 97 21.65 1.54 -9.42
CA PHE A 97 22.36 0.84 -8.35
C PHE A 97 23.16 -0.35 -8.88
N ILE A 98 22.55 -1.17 -9.74
CA ILE A 98 23.22 -2.31 -10.38
C ILE A 98 24.40 -1.82 -11.24
N GLY A 99 24.21 -0.79 -12.06
CA GLY A 99 25.24 -0.21 -12.89
C GLY A 99 26.43 0.40 -12.11
N ARG A 100 26.22 0.73 -10.85
CA ARG A 100 27.25 1.19 -9.91
C ARG A 100 27.89 0.08 -9.09
N GLY A 101 27.52 -1.17 -9.34
CA GLY A 101 28.10 -2.34 -8.67
C GLY A 101 27.45 -2.71 -7.34
N TYR A 102 26.29 -2.12 -7.01
CA TYR A 102 25.52 -2.55 -5.84
C TYR A 102 24.69 -3.79 -6.18
N ASP A 103 24.58 -4.69 -5.22
CA ASP A 103 23.71 -5.85 -5.35
C ASP A 103 22.27 -5.46 -5.00
N VAL A 104 21.38 -5.56 -5.98
CA VAL A 104 19.93 -5.40 -5.79
C VAL A 104 19.32 -6.78 -5.71
N VAL A 105 18.79 -7.13 -4.54
CA VAL A 105 18.19 -8.45 -4.29
C VAL A 105 17.14 -8.76 -5.34
N SER A 106 17.15 -9.97 -5.87
CA SER A 106 16.36 -10.45 -7.02
C SER A 106 16.64 -9.74 -8.36
N GLY A 107 17.71 -8.95 -8.46
CA GLY A 107 18.15 -8.35 -9.71
C GLY A 107 17.30 -7.18 -10.22
N GLY A 108 16.43 -6.62 -9.39
CA GLY A 108 15.57 -5.49 -9.78
C GLY A 108 14.32 -5.36 -8.93
N THR A 109 13.28 -4.74 -9.49
CA THR A 109 11.99 -4.57 -8.82
C THR A 109 10.82 -4.51 -9.81
N ASP A 110 9.66 -5.04 -9.41
CA ASP A 110 8.39 -4.94 -10.13
C ASP A 110 7.39 -3.99 -9.46
N ASN A 111 7.79 -3.35 -8.36
CA ASN A 111 6.93 -2.45 -7.59
C ASN A 111 7.70 -1.18 -7.17
N HIS A 112 7.32 -0.57 -6.06
CA HIS A 112 7.92 0.65 -5.54
C HIS A 112 9.10 0.41 -4.57
N LEU A 113 9.38 -0.85 -4.24
CA LEU A 113 10.42 -1.25 -3.29
C LEU A 113 11.61 -1.86 -4.04
N MET A 114 12.78 -1.69 -3.48
CA MET A 114 13.98 -2.45 -3.82
C MET A 114 14.78 -2.72 -2.55
N LEU A 115 15.43 -3.85 -2.50
CA LEU A 115 16.31 -4.23 -1.41
C LEU A 115 17.74 -4.22 -1.94
N ILE A 116 18.59 -3.41 -1.32
CA ILE A 116 19.99 -3.24 -1.70
C ILE A 116 20.85 -3.90 -0.63
N SER A 117 21.70 -4.85 -1.02
CA SER A 117 22.70 -5.43 -0.13
C SER A 117 23.85 -4.43 0.05
N LEU A 118 24.27 -4.27 1.29
CA LEU A 118 25.41 -3.41 1.67
C LEU A 118 26.60 -4.23 2.19
N VAL A 119 26.54 -5.56 2.00
CA VAL A 119 27.59 -6.52 2.41
C VAL A 119 28.13 -7.25 1.21
#